data_b14fd2fbb4fd1eab512af91f2818c0ab
#
_entry.id   b14fd2fbb4fd1eab512af91f2818c0ab
#
_cell.length_a   1.000
_cell.length_b   1.000
_cell.length_c   1.000
_cell.angle_alpha   90.00
_cell.angle_beta   90.00
_cell.angle_gamma   90.00
#
_symmetry.space_group_name_H-M   'P 1'
#
loop_
_entity.id
_entity.type
_entity.pdbx_description
1 polymer ?
#
loop_
_entity_poly.entity_id
_entity_poly.type
_entity_poly.pdbx_seq_one_letter_code
_entity_poly.pdbx_strand_id
1 'polypeptide(L)'
;MSYPIPEHQQIPRQPHLEENSTAEDCTYRSVEIEAKQTQGLPGEYLSAYSAKDDKLYVTGIFNITPEHGSTVATIARVNPHTLEIEATAKMPVAAEVHPNLAGQYQFRGAFGIDIDDEHGTLWVTDAGSYCVSVYRQDALEHGTLKPLWTSYDPAKGLFEQDITHPREIFVDAKTGKAFVTGMGGLWVIDTATYEVQKIDPTPGRLTHPLTFGYDRLTGHLYATDYYLDTVYEIDPATNSVVRTLHVPAGGVPHFTRVKVHAVGVNSSLGKIYVSTQGFEGKNAGIQVLDQGTGEFKRFIRYGMNPTDMVVDDSRDLIYLGDFGTVHATEPSGGTVAVIDARSGAVLGQVRVSSTRINHLTLLPDGSVTVLDKAGDYPNVTVDFHIDALTGEFSSANEDVHSGVSVPIHADALTKITVHDTGTQPGHVESRSAGIPFTTANSEDGSTLGAPATVVPGESVELSGVGWSASEKKHPDVPAHFPGLKVPARLTVKFDGESVAEFTGKQLALDTYFVTEAHIPQDWQPGEEHTITLESEATDSTPAQAATVTVQVVESHDSPQMQYCVPPAPTETIPVQLPFVGYPPVGGGVSETVGE
;
A
#
# COMPACT_ATOMS: atom_id res chain seq x y z
N MET A 1 13.37 -7.57 10.23
CA MET A 1 14.27 -7.01 11.28
C MET A 1 13.67 -7.18 12.66
N SER A 2 14.27 -7.96 13.55
CA SER A 2 13.90 -7.91 14.97
C SER A 2 14.74 -6.81 15.61
N TYR A 3 14.24 -5.59 15.65
CA TYR A 3 14.87 -4.54 16.44
C TYR A 3 14.74 -4.89 17.92
N PRO A 4 15.82 -5.02 18.67
CA PRO A 4 15.72 -5.07 20.12
C PRO A 4 15.25 -3.67 20.57
N ILE A 5 14.01 -3.59 21.05
CA ILE A 5 13.54 -2.37 21.71
C ILE A 5 14.37 -2.23 22.98
N PRO A 6 15.07 -1.11 23.17
CA PRO A 6 15.79 -0.87 24.43
C PRO A 6 14.81 -0.98 25.60
N GLU A 7 15.13 -1.78 26.61
CA GLU A 7 14.27 -2.02 27.81
C GLU A 7 13.86 -0.73 28.56
N HIS A 8 14.52 0.38 28.30
CA HIS A 8 14.29 1.65 29.00
C HIS A 8 13.30 2.60 28.30
N GLN A 9 12.72 2.22 27.18
CA GLN A 9 11.69 3.02 26.49
C GLN A 9 10.26 2.45 26.62
N GLN A 10 10.01 1.62 27.61
CA GLN A 10 8.62 1.27 27.93
C GLN A 10 7.94 2.48 28.55
N ILE A 11 7.34 3.31 27.71
CA ILE A 11 6.41 4.35 28.18
C ILE A 11 5.27 3.65 28.90
N PRO A 12 4.91 4.07 30.12
CA PRO A 12 3.81 3.45 30.85
C PRO A 12 2.57 3.43 29.96
N ARG A 13 2.01 2.26 29.72
CA ARG A 13 0.76 2.12 28.96
C ARG A 13 -0.31 2.94 29.64
N GLN A 14 -0.84 3.93 28.97
CA GLN A 14 -1.92 4.73 29.52
C GLN A 14 -3.19 3.88 29.64
N PRO A 15 -3.98 4.09 30.70
CA PRO A 15 -5.23 3.34 30.87
C PRO A 15 -6.18 3.65 29.71
N HIS A 16 -6.80 2.60 29.20
CA HIS A 16 -7.83 2.71 28.17
C HIS A 16 -8.97 3.63 28.64
N LEU A 17 -9.41 4.51 27.77
CA LEU A 17 -10.79 4.95 27.82
C LEU A 17 -11.60 3.77 27.27
N GLU A 18 -12.44 3.17 28.10
CA GLU A 18 -13.40 2.18 27.63
C GLU A 18 -14.27 2.80 26.55
N GLU A 19 -14.65 2.01 25.55
CA GLU A 19 -15.43 2.43 24.38
C GLU A 19 -16.78 3.11 24.69
N ASN A 20 -17.12 3.29 25.95
CA ASN A 20 -18.38 3.84 26.45
C ASN A 20 -18.24 4.93 27.53
N SER A 21 -17.15 5.70 27.56
CA SER A 21 -17.08 6.79 28.54
C SER A 21 -18.01 7.95 28.15
N THR A 22 -19.10 8.12 28.88
CA THR A 22 -20.04 9.27 28.78
C THR A 22 -19.52 10.52 29.52
N ALA A 23 -18.22 10.65 29.73
CA ALA A 23 -17.67 11.69 30.59
C ALA A 23 -17.60 13.04 29.87
N GLU A 24 -18.15 14.07 30.49
CA GLU A 24 -17.98 15.47 30.07
C GLU A 24 -16.50 15.91 30.08
N ASP A 25 -15.63 15.19 30.80
CA ASP A 25 -14.20 15.44 30.92
C ASP A 25 -13.39 14.28 30.37
N CYS A 26 -13.19 14.23 29.07
CA CYS A 26 -12.27 13.25 28.48
C CYS A 26 -10.86 13.84 28.29
N THR A 27 -9.88 12.95 28.34
CA THR A 27 -8.49 13.33 28.04
C THR A 27 -7.98 12.52 26.86
N TYR A 28 -7.22 13.14 25.99
CA TYR A 28 -6.53 12.49 24.89
C TYR A 28 -5.03 12.51 25.10
N ARG A 29 -4.34 11.60 24.40
CA ARG A 29 -2.90 11.58 24.33
C ARG A 29 -2.40 12.81 23.60
N SER A 30 -1.45 13.52 24.19
CA SER A 30 -0.82 14.70 23.61
C SER A 30 0.61 14.40 23.21
N VAL A 31 1.03 14.91 22.08
CA VAL A 31 2.36 14.71 21.52
C VAL A 31 2.95 16.03 21.04
N GLU A 32 4.26 16.14 21.11
CA GLU A 32 5.04 17.15 20.41
C GLU A 32 5.77 16.47 19.26
N ILE A 33 5.72 17.08 18.08
CA ILE A 33 6.30 16.51 16.87
C ILE A 33 7.44 17.39 16.40
N GLU A 34 8.60 16.80 16.26
CA GLU A 34 9.77 17.42 15.65
C GLU A 34 10.01 16.80 14.26
N ALA A 35 10.36 17.63 13.29
CA ALA A 35 10.74 17.17 11.97
C ALA A 35 12.07 17.81 11.54
N LYS A 36 12.96 16.97 11.04
CA LYS A 36 14.22 17.38 10.42
C LYS A 36 14.25 16.89 8.99
N GLN A 37 14.70 17.75 8.07
CA GLN A 37 14.74 17.42 6.67
C GLN A 37 16.10 17.74 6.06
N THR A 38 16.54 16.89 5.14
CA THR A 38 17.72 17.10 4.29
C THR A 38 17.37 16.73 2.86
N GLN A 39 18.27 17.05 1.96
CA GLN A 39 18.17 16.58 0.60
C GLN A 39 18.52 15.09 0.54
N GLY A 40 17.64 14.30 -0.07
CA GLY A 40 17.82 12.88 -0.30
C GLY A 40 18.31 12.54 -1.71
N LEU A 41 17.97 11.36 -2.18
CA LEU A 41 18.27 10.88 -3.52
C LEU A 41 17.14 11.19 -4.49
N PRO A 42 17.46 11.41 -5.78
CA PRO A 42 16.42 11.49 -6.79
C PRO A 42 15.56 10.22 -6.85
N GLY A 43 14.23 10.40 -6.74
CA GLY A 43 13.28 9.30 -6.79
C GLY A 43 13.41 8.31 -5.65
N GLU A 44 13.59 8.76 -4.44
CA GLU A 44 13.64 7.91 -3.25
C GLU A 44 12.45 6.96 -3.19
N TYR A 45 12.71 5.70 -2.86
CA TYR A 45 11.64 4.72 -2.83
C TYR A 45 11.46 4.07 -1.46
N LEU A 46 12.41 3.28 -1.00
CA LEU A 46 12.35 2.59 0.28
C LEU A 46 13.66 2.75 1.04
N SER A 47 13.60 2.63 2.35
CA SER A 47 14.79 2.57 3.19
C SER A 47 14.76 1.40 4.14
N ALA A 48 15.96 0.91 4.50
CA ALA A 48 16.16 -0.11 5.50
C ALA A 48 17.26 0.33 6.48
N TYR A 49 17.06 0.02 7.76
CA TYR A 49 18.03 0.36 8.79
C TYR A 49 18.86 -0.86 9.18
N SER A 50 20.18 -0.70 9.16
CA SER A 50 21.13 -1.66 9.71
C SER A 50 21.40 -1.36 11.18
N ALA A 51 21.04 -2.28 12.06
CA ALA A 51 21.34 -2.16 13.47
C ALA A 51 22.82 -2.39 13.78
N LYS A 52 23.52 -3.12 12.93
CA LYS A 52 24.94 -3.43 13.09
C LYS A 52 25.84 -2.23 12.83
N ASP A 53 25.54 -1.47 11.77
CA ASP A 53 26.34 -0.31 11.36
C ASP A 53 25.79 1.00 11.92
N ASP A 54 24.56 1.01 12.43
CA ASP A 54 23.80 2.22 12.73
C ASP A 54 23.68 3.14 11.50
N LYS A 55 23.21 2.56 10.40
CA LYS A 55 23.06 3.23 9.11
C LYS A 55 21.70 2.96 8.48
N LEU A 56 21.22 3.95 7.76
CA LEU A 56 20.07 3.84 6.91
C LEU A 56 20.54 3.65 5.45
N TYR A 57 19.97 2.68 4.76
CA TYR A 57 20.20 2.46 3.35
C TYR A 57 18.96 2.83 2.57
N VAL A 58 19.10 3.69 1.56
CA VAL A 58 18.00 4.29 0.81
C VAL A 58 18.15 3.93 -0.66
N THR A 59 17.07 3.47 -1.27
CA THR A 59 17.00 3.25 -2.72
C THR A 59 16.49 4.49 -3.43
N GLY A 60 17.09 4.83 -4.56
CA GLY A 60 16.65 5.87 -5.47
C GLY A 60 16.39 5.28 -6.86
N ILE A 61 15.20 5.53 -7.40
CA ILE A 61 14.78 4.99 -8.69
C ILE A 61 15.42 5.74 -9.85
N PHE A 62 15.77 7.02 -9.63
CA PHE A 62 16.22 7.89 -10.71
C PHE A 62 17.60 8.45 -10.47
N ASN A 63 18.40 8.34 -11.50
CA ASN A 63 19.42 9.30 -11.81
C ASN A 63 19.27 9.60 -13.31
N ILE A 64 18.56 10.65 -13.64
CA ILE A 64 18.38 11.05 -15.05
C ILE A 64 19.73 11.54 -15.56
N THR A 65 20.36 10.77 -16.44
CA THR A 65 21.50 11.28 -17.19
C THR A 65 21.00 11.97 -18.45
N PRO A 66 21.37 13.24 -18.69
CA PRO A 66 20.88 14.02 -19.83
C PRO A 66 21.13 13.36 -21.20
N GLU A 67 22.13 12.50 -21.27
CA GLU A 67 22.63 11.94 -22.51
C GLU A 67 21.81 10.80 -23.11
N HIS A 68 21.01 10.09 -22.28
CA HIS A 68 20.34 8.87 -22.75
C HIS A 68 18.91 8.70 -22.27
N GLY A 69 18.36 9.59 -21.46
CA GLY A 69 17.05 9.37 -20.84
C GLY A 69 17.00 8.07 -20.00
N SER A 70 18.14 7.50 -19.68
CA SER A 70 18.23 6.27 -18.88
C SER A 70 18.33 6.63 -17.41
N THR A 71 17.48 6.00 -16.62
CA THR A 71 17.53 6.09 -15.17
C THR A 71 18.54 5.08 -14.64
N VAL A 72 19.44 5.51 -13.79
CA VAL A 72 20.36 4.62 -13.09
C VAL A 72 19.91 4.57 -11.64
N ALA A 73 19.41 3.42 -11.23
CA ALA A 73 19.08 3.20 -9.84
C ALA A 73 20.32 3.36 -8.94
N THR A 74 20.13 4.00 -7.82
CA THR A 74 21.21 4.34 -6.87
C THR A 74 20.82 3.86 -5.48
N ILE A 75 21.80 3.40 -4.71
CA ILE A 75 21.65 3.14 -3.29
C ILE A 75 22.53 4.11 -2.53
N ALA A 76 21.98 4.74 -1.49
CA ALA A 76 22.73 5.58 -0.57
C ALA A 76 22.85 4.92 0.81
N ARG A 77 23.97 5.16 1.46
CA ARG A 77 24.12 4.99 2.91
C ARG A 77 23.99 6.36 3.57
N VAL A 78 23.09 6.45 4.53
CA VAL A 78 22.70 7.68 5.20
C VAL A 78 22.92 7.53 6.70
N ASN A 79 23.38 8.57 7.34
CA ASN A 79 23.44 8.65 8.78
C ASN A 79 22.03 8.87 9.35
N PRO A 80 21.48 7.97 10.17
CA PRO A 80 20.08 8.08 10.64
C PRO A 80 19.85 9.22 11.63
N HIS A 81 20.92 9.80 12.19
CA HIS A 81 20.83 10.90 13.17
C HIS A 81 20.94 12.27 12.50
N THR A 82 21.81 12.39 11.49
CA THR A 82 22.03 13.66 10.78
C THR A 82 21.28 13.75 9.49
N LEU A 83 20.88 12.62 8.91
CA LEU A 83 20.32 12.43 7.57
C LEU A 83 21.32 12.79 6.43
N GLU A 84 22.59 12.87 6.74
CA GLU A 84 23.63 13.10 5.74
C GLU A 84 23.88 11.84 4.92
N ILE A 85 23.93 11.98 3.59
CA ILE A 85 24.35 10.92 2.68
C ILE A 85 25.87 10.76 2.81
N GLU A 86 26.32 9.61 3.31
CA GLU A 86 27.75 9.31 3.51
C GLU A 86 28.38 8.63 2.30
N ALA A 87 27.62 7.84 1.56
CA ALA A 87 28.09 7.14 0.38
C ALA A 87 26.92 6.86 -0.59
N THR A 88 27.23 6.80 -1.88
CA THR A 88 26.28 6.40 -2.92
C THR A 88 26.93 5.45 -3.90
N ALA A 89 26.17 4.48 -4.38
CA ALA A 89 26.62 3.60 -5.44
C ALA A 89 25.50 3.36 -6.45
N LYS A 90 25.89 3.29 -7.72
CA LYS A 90 24.98 3.04 -8.84
C LYS A 90 24.80 1.54 -9.04
N MET A 91 23.59 1.13 -9.30
CA MET A 91 23.32 -0.23 -9.74
C MET A 91 23.79 -0.42 -11.20
N PRO A 92 24.05 -1.67 -11.63
CA PRO A 92 24.42 -1.97 -13.02
C PRO A 92 23.38 -1.48 -14.02
N VAL A 93 23.80 -0.97 -15.19
CA VAL A 93 22.90 -0.33 -16.17
C VAL A 93 22.10 -1.38 -16.98
N ALA A 94 20.83 -1.09 -17.24
CA ALA A 94 19.89 -1.99 -17.91
C ALA A 94 20.24 -2.32 -19.36
N ALA A 95 20.83 -1.40 -20.11
CA ALA A 95 21.16 -1.60 -21.52
C ALA A 95 22.09 -2.80 -21.75
N GLU A 96 22.92 -3.10 -20.78
CA GLU A 96 23.82 -4.25 -20.84
C GLU A 96 23.11 -5.57 -20.56
N VAL A 97 21.95 -5.50 -19.94
CA VAL A 97 21.23 -6.66 -19.41
C VAL A 97 19.96 -6.97 -20.22
N HIS A 98 19.37 -5.97 -20.88
CA HIS A 98 18.16 -6.11 -21.69
C HIS A 98 18.30 -5.58 -23.12
N PRO A 99 19.05 -6.25 -23.99
CA PRO A 99 19.24 -5.78 -25.37
C PRO A 99 17.93 -5.65 -26.17
N ASN A 100 16.88 -6.39 -25.78
CA ASN A 100 15.57 -6.33 -26.44
C ASN A 100 14.75 -5.08 -26.08
N LEU A 101 15.17 -4.32 -25.08
CA LEU A 101 14.59 -3.04 -24.69
C LEU A 101 15.39 -1.84 -25.23
N ALA A 102 16.44 -2.10 -26.03
CA ALA A 102 17.25 -1.05 -26.64
C ALA A 102 16.36 -0.13 -27.50
N GLY A 103 16.31 1.15 -27.12
CA GLY A 103 15.47 2.16 -27.77
C GLY A 103 14.11 2.38 -27.12
N GLN A 104 13.69 1.57 -26.15
CA GLN A 104 12.58 1.88 -25.27
C GLN A 104 13.13 2.47 -23.97
N TYR A 105 12.33 3.29 -23.28
CA TYR A 105 12.70 3.80 -21.97
C TYR A 105 12.92 2.62 -21.03
N GLN A 106 14.15 2.48 -20.57
CA GLN A 106 14.52 1.34 -19.73
C GLN A 106 14.40 1.77 -18.29
N PHE A 107 13.25 1.43 -17.74
CA PHE A 107 12.97 1.70 -16.36
C PHE A 107 13.73 0.66 -15.51
N ARG A 108 14.74 1.10 -14.78
CA ARG A 108 15.33 0.37 -13.68
C ARG A 108 15.08 1.13 -12.42
N GLY A 109 14.39 0.49 -11.51
CA GLY A 109 14.13 1.06 -10.24
C GLY A 109 14.66 0.17 -9.14
N ALA A 110 15.62 0.65 -8.37
CA ALA A 110 15.82 0.10 -7.03
C ALA A 110 14.59 0.46 -6.21
N PHE A 111 13.71 -0.51 -6.02
CA PHE A 111 12.46 -0.32 -5.29
C PHE A 111 12.63 -0.73 -3.82
N GLY A 112 12.29 -1.95 -3.49
CA GLY A 112 12.44 -2.45 -2.13
C GLY A 112 13.89 -2.68 -1.75
N ILE A 113 14.19 -2.50 -0.48
CA ILE A 113 15.49 -2.82 0.12
C ILE A 113 15.29 -3.38 1.51
N ASP A 114 16.04 -4.42 1.86
CA ASP A 114 16.21 -4.87 3.22
C ASP A 114 17.64 -5.39 3.45
N ILE A 115 17.98 -5.64 4.69
CA ILE A 115 19.36 -5.87 5.12
C ILE A 115 19.47 -7.17 5.89
N ASP A 116 20.44 -7.99 5.50
CA ASP A 116 20.92 -9.07 6.32
C ASP A 116 22.19 -8.61 7.06
N ASP A 117 21.99 -8.12 8.27
CA ASP A 117 23.08 -7.64 9.13
C ASP A 117 24.03 -8.75 9.55
N GLU A 118 23.58 -10.00 9.60
CA GLU A 118 24.44 -11.14 9.97
C GLU A 118 25.48 -11.38 8.89
N HIS A 119 25.06 -11.36 7.62
CA HIS A 119 25.95 -11.62 6.48
C HIS A 119 26.50 -10.34 5.82
N GLY A 120 26.06 -9.15 6.26
CA GLY A 120 26.49 -7.86 5.71
C GLY A 120 26.06 -7.67 4.27
N THR A 121 24.81 -8.01 3.95
CA THR A 121 24.27 -7.91 2.60
C THR A 121 23.04 -7.03 2.50
N LEU A 122 22.92 -6.35 1.36
CA LEU A 122 21.75 -5.58 0.95
C LEU A 122 20.98 -6.39 -0.07
N TRP A 123 19.70 -6.54 0.16
CA TRP A 123 18.76 -7.21 -0.72
C TRP A 123 17.88 -6.17 -1.38
N VAL A 124 17.89 -6.10 -2.70
CA VAL A 124 17.25 -5.02 -3.46
C VAL A 124 16.37 -5.60 -4.54
N THR A 125 15.13 -5.11 -4.62
CA THR A 125 14.23 -5.42 -5.73
C THR A 125 14.39 -4.43 -6.87
N ASP A 126 14.32 -4.92 -8.09
CA ASP A 126 14.29 -4.10 -9.31
C ASP A 126 13.01 -4.42 -10.10
N ALA A 127 11.99 -3.58 -9.92
CA ALA A 127 10.70 -3.76 -10.57
C ALA A 127 10.77 -3.51 -12.09
N GLY A 128 11.75 -2.73 -12.55
CA GLY A 128 11.96 -2.48 -13.97
C GLY A 128 12.66 -3.63 -14.70
N SER A 129 13.56 -4.34 -14.02
CA SER A 129 14.28 -5.49 -14.57
C SER A 129 13.69 -6.83 -14.15
N TYR A 130 12.63 -6.82 -13.34
CA TYR A 130 11.95 -8.01 -12.85
C TYR A 130 12.89 -8.98 -12.11
N CYS A 131 13.69 -8.45 -11.21
CA CYS A 131 14.64 -9.26 -10.45
C CYS A 131 14.89 -8.75 -9.04
N VAL A 132 15.52 -9.60 -8.26
CA VAL A 132 16.12 -9.30 -6.97
C VAL A 132 17.63 -9.42 -7.12
N SER A 133 18.36 -8.52 -6.50
CA SER A 133 19.82 -8.55 -6.48
C SER A 133 20.36 -8.38 -5.07
N VAL A 134 21.44 -9.06 -4.76
CA VAL A 134 22.10 -9.03 -3.46
C VAL A 134 23.46 -8.40 -3.60
N TYR A 135 23.76 -7.43 -2.75
CA TYR A 135 25.01 -6.69 -2.75
C TYR A 135 25.67 -6.76 -1.37
N ARG A 136 26.95 -6.50 -1.32
CA ARG A 136 27.64 -6.28 -0.05
C ARG A 136 27.36 -4.87 0.47
N GLN A 137 27.15 -4.71 1.77
CA GLN A 137 26.98 -3.39 2.39
C GLN A 137 28.22 -2.49 2.18
N ASP A 138 29.43 -3.05 2.29
CA ASP A 138 30.69 -2.34 2.11
C ASP A 138 30.97 -1.91 0.64
N ALA A 139 30.24 -2.47 -0.32
CA ALA A 139 30.42 -2.16 -1.75
C ALA A 139 29.99 -0.73 -2.11
N LEU A 140 29.20 -0.05 -1.28
CA LEU A 140 28.79 1.34 -1.53
C LEU A 140 30.00 2.30 -1.62
N GLU A 141 31.08 1.98 -0.95
CA GLU A 141 32.29 2.81 -0.96
C GLU A 141 32.99 2.86 -2.33
N HIS A 142 32.63 1.97 -3.23
CA HIS A 142 33.27 1.84 -4.56
C HIS A 142 32.50 2.52 -5.69
N GLY A 143 31.35 3.15 -5.41
CA GLY A 143 30.57 3.95 -6.38
C GLY A 143 29.79 3.16 -7.42
N THR A 144 30.06 1.87 -7.61
CA THR A 144 29.32 0.97 -8.50
C THR A 144 29.13 -0.38 -7.82
N LEU A 145 27.89 -0.86 -7.78
CA LEU A 145 27.55 -2.12 -7.15
C LEU A 145 27.78 -3.30 -8.10
N LYS A 146 28.42 -4.32 -7.58
CA LYS A 146 28.50 -5.62 -8.25
C LYS A 146 27.67 -6.63 -7.43
N PRO A 147 26.63 -7.24 -8.02
CA PRO A 147 25.83 -8.18 -7.28
C PRO A 147 26.64 -9.42 -6.91
N LEU A 148 26.44 -9.90 -5.68
CA LEU A 148 26.86 -11.24 -5.25
C LEU A 148 26.02 -12.30 -5.95
N TRP A 149 24.74 -11.98 -6.11
CA TRP A 149 23.74 -12.79 -6.78
C TRP A 149 22.63 -11.90 -7.35
N THR A 150 21.99 -12.38 -8.41
CA THR A 150 20.77 -11.80 -8.96
C THR A 150 19.86 -12.90 -9.49
N SER A 151 18.56 -12.74 -9.31
CA SER A 151 17.57 -13.64 -9.90
C SER A 151 17.38 -13.42 -11.41
N TYR A 152 18.00 -12.38 -11.98
CA TYR A 152 17.88 -12.06 -13.38
C TYR A 152 18.54 -13.12 -14.26
N ASP A 153 17.76 -13.72 -15.17
CA ASP A 153 18.23 -14.66 -16.17
C ASP A 153 18.30 -13.97 -17.55
N PRO A 154 19.50 -13.71 -18.09
CA PRO A 154 19.65 -13.06 -19.39
C PRO A 154 19.16 -13.93 -20.57
N ALA A 155 18.94 -15.21 -20.37
CA ALA A 155 18.39 -16.09 -21.40
C ALA A 155 16.87 -15.99 -21.52
N LYS A 156 16.20 -15.41 -20.52
CA LYS A 156 14.75 -15.19 -20.49
C LYS A 156 14.38 -13.79 -20.93
N GLY A 157 13.21 -13.63 -21.54
CA GLY A 157 12.59 -12.33 -21.75
C GLY A 157 12.24 -11.63 -20.44
N LEU A 158 12.06 -10.31 -20.47
CA LEU A 158 11.73 -9.53 -19.26
C LEU A 158 10.51 -10.11 -18.53
N PHE A 159 9.46 -10.45 -19.27
CA PHE A 159 8.22 -10.98 -18.70
C PHE A 159 8.24 -12.50 -18.44
N GLU A 160 9.36 -13.16 -18.72
CA GLU A 160 9.60 -14.58 -18.48
C GLU A 160 10.51 -14.82 -17.28
N GLN A 161 10.89 -13.74 -16.58
CA GLN A 161 11.68 -13.85 -15.34
C GLN A 161 10.86 -14.57 -14.26
N ASP A 162 11.55 -15.29 -13.38
CA ASP A 162 10.88 -16.06 -12.31
C ASP A 162 10.21 -15.17 -11.27
N ILE A 163 10.77 -13.99 -11.02
CA ILE A 163 10.19 -12.95 -10.15
C ILE A 163 9.70 -11.83 -11.03
N THR A 164 8.41 -11.49 -10.93
CA THR A 164 7.78 -10.51 -11.81
C THR A 164 7.43 -9.23 -11.05
N HIS A 165 7.92 -8.11 -11.55
CA HIS A 165 7.66 -6.77 -11.03
C HIS A 165 7.76 -6.70 -9.49
N PRO A 166 8.90 -7.10 -8.90
CA PRO A 166 9.05 -7.15 -7.45
C PRO A 166 8.97 -5.75 -6.86
N ARG A 167 8.33 -5.66 -5.69
CA ARG A 167 8.08 -4.37 -5.02
C ARG A 167 8.88 -4.28 -3.73
N GLU A 168 8.45 -4.94 -2.70
CA GLU A 168 9.09 -4.91 -1.40
C GLU A 168 9.81 -6.23 -1.09
N ILE A 169 10.78 -6.16 -0.22
CA ILE A 169 11.53 -7.32 0.25
C ILE A 169 11.67 -7.25 1.77
N PHE A 170 11.52 -8.40 2.42
CA PHE A 170 11.71 -8.58 3.84
C PHE A 170 12.67 -9.73 4.10
N VAL A 171 13.78 -9.47 4.78
CA VAL A 171 14.78 -10.47 5.14
C VAL A 171 14.58 -10.92 6.58
N ASP A 172 14.19 -12.17 6.75
CA ASP A 172 14.10 -12.79 8.07
C ASP A 172 15.38 -13.57 8.39
N ALA A 173 16.29 -12.93 9.09
CA ALA A 173 17.54 -13.54 9.50
C ALA A 173 17.36 -14.79 10.38
N LYS A 174 16.24 -14.91 11.12
CA LYS A 174 15.97 -16.09 11.97
C LYS A 174 15.70 -17.34 11.16
N THR A 175 14.99 -17.21 10.05
CA THR A 175 14.66 -18.34 9.18
C THR A 175 15.63 -18.49 8.02
N GLY A 176 16.52 -17.52 7.80
CA GLY A 176 17.45 -17.50 6.66
C GLY A 176 16.71 -17.33 5.33
N LYS A 177 15.66 -16.51 5.31
CA LYS A 177 14.80 -16.33 4.14
C LYS A 177 14.57 -14.85 3.83
N ALA A 178 14.47 -14.55 2.55
CA ALA A 178 14.01 -13.26 2.05
C ALA A 178 12.65 -13.44 1.35
N PHE A 179 11.65 -12.68 1.77
CA PHE A 179 10.31 -12.66 1.20
C PHE A 179 10.19 -11.48 0.26
N VAL A 180 9.56 -11.68 -0.90
CA VAL A 180 9.44 -10.65 -1.94
C VAL A 180 7.99 -10.54 -2.37
N THR A 181 7.45 -9.32 -2.39
CA THR A 181 6.17 -9.01 -3.00
C THR A 181 6.35 -8.65 -4.47
N GLY A 182 5.34 -8.89 -5.29
CA GLY A 182 5.36 -8.47 -6.69
C GLY A 182 4.14 -8.89 -7.48
N MET A 183 4.11 -8.54 -8.75
CA MET A 183 3.00 -8.87 -9.62
C MET A 183 2.96 -10.37 -9.90
N GLY A 184 1.83 -10.99 -9.61
CA GLY A 184 1.60 -12.42 -9.84
C GLY A 184 1.98 -13.33 -8.68
N GLY A 185 2.34 -12.79 -7.50
CA GLY A 185 2.55 -13.62 -6.32
C GLY A 185 3.53 -13.07 -5.28
N LEU A 186 3.92 -13.98 -4.43
CA LEU A 186 4.96 -13.81 -3.43
C LEU A 186 6.10 -14.78 -3.73
N TRP A 187 7.30 -14.43 -3.38
CA TRP A 187 8.46 -15.32 -3.52
C TRP A 187 9.21 -15.40 -2.20
N VAL A 188 9.82 -16.55 -1.98
CA VAL A 188 10.75 -16.80 -0.88
C VAL A 188 12.09 -17.18 -1.49
N ILE A 189 13.14 -16.57 -1.01
CA ILE A 189 14.51 -16.84 -1.42
C ILE A 189 15.27 -17.30 -0.19
N ASP A 190 15.89 -18.47 -0.26
CA ASP A 190 16.82 -18.92 0.78
C ASP A 190 18.09 -18.05 0.73
N THR A 191 18.46 -17.45 1.87
CA THR A 191 19.56 -16.47 1.88
C THR A 191 20.95 -17.08 1.72
N ALA A 192 21.08 -18.38 1.96
CA ALA A 192 22.35 -19.07 1.84
C ALA A 192 22.56 -19.71 0.46
N THR A 193 21.50 -20.26 -0.13
CA THR A 193 21.56 -21.00 -1.40
C THR A 193 21.07 -20.20 -2.60
N TYR A 194 20.32 -19.12 -2.35
CA TYR A 194 19.60 -18.31 -3.34
C TYR A 194 18.55 -19.10 -4.13
N GLU A 195 18.06 -20.22 -3.59
CA GLU A 195 16.94 -20.94 -4.19
C GLU A 195 15.66 -20.11 -4.07
N VAL A 196 14.95 -19.95 -5.20
CA VAL A 196 13.72 -19.16 -5.29
C VAL A 196 12.52 -20.10 -5.31
N GLN A 197 11.58 -19.86 -4.42
CA GLN A 197 10.28 -20.52 -4.36
C GLN A 197 9.16 -19.50 -4.53
N LYS A 198 8.20 -19.76 -5.42
CA LYS A 198 6.99 -18.96 -5.53
C LYS A 198 5.94 -19.45 -4.55
N ILE A 199 5.30 -18.49 -3.85
CA ILE A 199 4.06 -18.70 -3.11
C ILE A 199 2.95 -18.09 -3.96
N ASP A 200 1.99 -18.91 -4.37
CA ASP A 200 0.79 -18.43 -5.06
C ASP A 200 -0.34 -18.33 -4.03
N PRO A 201 -0.68 -17.12 -3.56
CA PRO A 201 -1.68 -16.95 -2.50
C PRO A 201 -3.10 -17.22 -2.97
N THR A 202 -3.35 -17.09 -4.28
CA THR A 202 -4.67 -17.27 -4.91
C THR A 202 -4.51 -17.90 -6.29
N PRO A 203 -4.36 -19.24 -6.35
CA PRO A 203 -4.09 -19.92 -7.60
C PRO A 203 -5.11 -19.60 -8.70
N GLY A 204 -4.59 -19.31 -9.89
CA GLY A 204 -5.40 -18.97 -11.06
C GLY A 204 -5.88 -17.52 -11.12
N ARG A 205 -5.49 -16.69 -10.15
CA ARG A 205 -5.81 -15.26 -10.11
C ARG A 205 -4.57 -14.42 -10.28
N LEU A 206 -4.74 -13.24 -10.87
CA LEU A 206 -3.68 -12.25 -10.90
C LEU A 206 -3.68 -11.48 -9.58
N THR A 207 -2.56 -11.53 -8.92
CA THR A 207 -2.30 -10.88 -7.64
C THR A 207 -1.24 -9.82 -7.79
N HIS A 208 -1.27 -8.80 -6.96
CA HIS A 208 -0.20 -7.81 -6.87
C HIS A 208 0.09 -7.45 -5.41
N PRO A 209 0.72 -8.36 -4.67
CA PRO A 209 1.26 -8.02 -3.37
C PRO A 209 2.21 -6.84 -3.43
N LEU A 210 2.06 -5.87 -2.50
CA LEU A 210 2.83 -4.62 -2.50
C LEU A 210 3.81 -4.52 -1.34
N THR A 211 3.31 -4.58 -0.11
CA THR A 211 4.10 -4.28 1.08
C THR A 211 3.99 -5.37 2.12
N PHE A 212 4.94 -5.40 3.04
CA PHE A 212 4.94 -6.29 4.18
C PHE A 212 4.69 -5.56 5.50
N GLY A 213 3.90 -6.20 6.38
CA GLY A 213 3.87 -5.92 7.81
C GLY A 213 4.41 -7.11 8.58
N TYR A 214 5.13 -6.89 9.66
CA TYR A 214 5.68 -7.95 10.48
C TYR A 214 5.09 -7.93 11.89
N ASP A 215 4.55 -9.05 12.32
CA ASP A 215 4.11 -9.26 13.69
C ASP A 215 5.26 -9.82 14.53
N ARG A 216 5.81 -8.98 15.39
CA ARG A 216 6.93 -9.36 16.25
C ARG A 216 6.59 -10.42 17.29
N LEU A 217 5.29 -10.54 17.65
CA LEU A 217 4.85 -11.48 18.67
C LEU A 217 4.71 -12.89 18.12
N THR A 218 4.10 -13.04 16.95
CA THR A 218 3.89 -14.35 16.31
C THR A 218 5.01 -14.73 15.36
N GLY A 219 5.72 -13.74 14.82
CA GLY A 219 6.72 -13.92 13.76
C GLY A 219 6.08 -14.07 12.37
N HIS A 220 4.78 -13.83 12.24
CA HIS A 220 4.11 -13.88 10.94
C HIS A 220 4.33 -12.60 10.14
N LEU A 221 4.34 -12.76 8.82
CA LEU A 221 4.30 -11.67 7.87
C LEU A 221 2.88 -11.44 7.39
N TYR A 222 2.56 -10.21 7.09
CA TYR A 222 1.33 -9.81 6.44
C TYR A 222 1.68 -9.10 5.14
N ALA A 223 1.07 -9.49 4.03
CA ALA A 223 1.28 -8.86 2.74
C ALA A 223 -0.03 -8.34 2.18
N THR A 224 -0.06 -7.07 1.75
CA THR A 224 -1.22 -6.50 1.06
C THR A 224 -1.28 -6.96 -0.39
N ASP A 225 -2.49 -7.15 -0.93
CA ASP A 225 -2.71 -7.35 -2.36
C ASP A 225 -3.56 -6.22 -2.93
N TYR A 226 -2.92 -5.39 -3.73
CA TYR A 226 -3.54 -4.21 -4.33
C TYR A 226 -4.65 -4.55 -5.34
N TYR A 227 -4.56 -5.69 -6.04
CA TYR A 227 -5.56 -6.06 -7.03
C TYR A 227 -6.78 -6.73 -6.43
N LEU A 228 -6.63 -7.41 -5.31
CA LEU A 228 -7.69 -8.19 -4.71
C LEU A 228 -8.27 -7.58 -3.43
N ASP A 229 -7.75 -6.41 -3.00
CA ASP A 229 -8.14 -5.76 -1.75
C ASP A 229 -8.09 -6.72 -0.56
N THR A 230 -6.99 -7.48 -0.48
CA THR A 230 -6.79 -8.50 0.55
C THR A 230 -5.49 -8.30 1.31
N VAL A 231 -5.39 -8.96 2.45
CA VAL A 231 -4.15 -9.10 3.19
C VAL A 231 -3.90 -10.60 3.42
N TYR A 232 -2.73 -11.06 3.05
CA TYR A 232 -2.28 -12.43 3.30
C TYR A 232 -1.48 -12.48 4.59
N GLU A 233 -1.83 -13.38 5.49
CA GLU A 233 -1.00 -13.74 6.63
C GLU A 233 -0.14 -14.93 6.25
N ILE A 234 1.17 -14.81 6.41
CA ILE A 234 2.19 -15.75 5.95
C ILE A 234 2.96 -16.26 7.15
N ASP A 235 3.11 -17.56 7.26
CA ASP A 235 4.02 -18.18 8.22
C ASP A 235 5.41 -18.39 7.56
N PRO A 236 6.45 -17.66 8.00
CA PRO A 236 7.80 -17.80 7.47
C PRO A 236 8.43 -19.18 7.72
N ALA A 237 7.97 -19.90 8.74
CA ALA A 237 8.50 -21.23 9.04
C ALA A 237 8.10 -22.25 7.96
N THR A 238 6.88 -22.15 7.46
CA THR A 238 6.30 -23.08 6.48
C THR A 238 6.29 -22.55 5.05
N ASN A 239 6.61 -21.27 4.82
CA ASN A 239 6.51 -20.57 3.55
C ASN A 239 5.09 -20.64 2.95
N SER A 240 4.08 -20.52 3.77
CA SER A 240 2.70 -20.67 3.32
C SER A 240 1.81 -19.53 3.80
N VAL A 241 0.79 -19.21 2.99
CA VAL A 241 -0.30 -18.36 3.41
C VAL A 241 -1.19 -19.17 4.36
N VAL A 242 -1.30 -18.71 5.60
CA VAL A 242 -2.12 -19.37 6.64
C VAL A 242 -3.52 -18.77 6.71
N ARG A 243 -3.70 -17.55 6.24
CA ARG A 243 -4.99 -16.87 6.21
C ARG A 243 -5.02 -15.76 5.15
N THR A 244 -6.17 -15.61 4.50
CA THR A 244 -6.48 -14.48 3.62
C THR A 244 -7.57 -13.64 4.27
N LEU A 245 -7.31 -12.34 4.41
CA LEU A 245 -8.22 -11.37 4.99
C LEU A 245 -8.73 -10.44 3.89
N HIS A 246 -10.04 -10.34 3.72
CA HIS A 246 -10.63 -9.39 2.80
C HIS A 246 -10.83 -8.06 3.50
N VAL A 247 -10.43 -6.98 2.83
CA VAL A 247 -10.56 -5.62 3.34
C VAL A 247 -11.83 -5.01 2.74
N PRO A 248 -12.90 -4.86 3.53
CA PRO A 248 -14.17 -4.39 3.04
C PRO A 248 -14.14 -2.90 2.69
N ALA A 249 -15.07 -2.46 1.86
CA ALA A 249 -15.21 -1.05 1.47
C ALA A 249 -15.68 -0.12 2.59
N GLY A 250 -15.66 -0.55 3.84
CA GLY A 250 -15.72 0.28 5.05
C GLY A 250 -16.94 1.20 5.23
N GLY A 251 -18.08 0.85 4.65
CA GLY A 251 -19.32 1.59 4.89
C GLY A 251 -19.38 3.01 4.29
N VAL A 252 -18.47 3.36 3.41
CA VAL A 252 -18.56 4.63 2.65
C VAL A 252 -19.35 4.37 1.38
N PRO A 253 -20.55 4.93 1.21
CA PRO A 253 -21.31 4.77 -0.03
C PRO A 253 -20.50 5.26 -1.22
N HIS A 254 -20.54 4.50 -2.31
CA HIS A 254 -20.15 4.88 -3.68
C HIS A 254 -18.77 4.59 -4.19
N PHE A 255 -17.94 3.74 -3.58
CA PHE A 255 -16.76 3.23 -4.30
C PHE A 255 -16.20 1.94 -3.74
N THR A 256 -16.01 1.26 -4.54
CA THR A 256 -15.79 0.06 -5.27
C THR A 256 -14.57 -0.71 -4.87
N ARG A 257 -13.45 -0.11 -4.72
CA ARG A 257 -12.20 -0.70 -4.27
C ARG A 257 -11.60 0.18 -3.22
N VAL A 258 -11.12 -0.44 -2.18
CA VAL A 258 -10.37 0.28 -1.14
C VAL A 258 -8.93 0.50 -1.57
N LYS A 259 -8.42 -0.26 -2.54
CA LYS A 259 -7.03 -0.21 -3.01
C LYS A 259 -6.07 -0.28 -1.83
N VAL A 260 -6.01 -1.44 -1.22
CA VAL A 260 -5.10 -1.68 -0.10
C VAL A 260 -3.65 -1.45 -0.52
N HIS A 261 -2.87 -0.80 0.34
CA HIS A 261 -1.50 -0.47 0.01
C HIS A 261 -0.52 -0.99 1.07
N ALA A 262 -0.58 -0.50 2.29
CA ALA A 262 0.31 -0.94 3.37
C ALA A 262 -0.45 -1.64 4.50
N VAL A 263 0.26 -2.49 5.24
CA VAL A 263 -0.25 -3.20 6.39
C VAL A 263 0.71 -3.09 7.57
N GLY A 264 0.16 -2.87 8.75
CA GLY A 264 0.90 -2.90 10.00
C GLY A 264 0.12 -3.66 11.07
N VAL A 265 0.82 -4.22 12.03
CA VAL A 265 0.24 -5.05 13.08
C VAL A 265 0.62 -4.50 14.45
N ASN A 266 -0.35 -4.42 15.35
CA ASN A 266 -0.11 -4.21 16.77
C ASN A 266 -0.73 -5.37 17.54
N SER A 267 0.07 -6.40 17.78
CA SER A 267 -0.37 -7.60 18.47
C SER A 267 -0.76 -7.35 19.92
N SER A 268 -0.21 -6.33 20.57
CA SER A 268 -0.59 -5.96 21.94
C SER A 268 -2.02 -5.45 22.02
N LEU A 269 -2.53 -4.88 20.94
CA LEU A 269 -3.90 -4.43 20.79
C LEU A 269 -4.80 -5.45 20.06
N GLY A 270 -4.21 -6.53 19.52
CA GLY A 270 -4.92 -7.50 18.71
C GLY A 270 -5.49 -6.89 17.42
N LYS A 271 -4.75 -5.99 16.77
CA LYS A 271 -5.25 -5.23 15.62
C LYS A 271 -4.30 -5.30 14.44
N ILE A 272 -4.91 -5.39 13.25
CA ILE A 272 -4.25 -5.20 11.96
C ILE A 272 -4.77 -3.89 11.39
N TYR A 273 -3.85 -3.05 10.92
CA TYR A 273 -4.12 -1.78 10.27
C TYR A 273 -3.76 -1.91 8.80
N VAL A 274 -4.67 -1.52 7.93
CA VAL A 274 -4.48 -1.60 6.48
C VAL A 274 -4.72 -0.22 5.88
N SER A 275 -3.71 0.37 5.26
CA SER A 275 -3.90 1.62 4.55
C SER A 275 -4.66 1.38 3.25
N THR A 276 -5.58 2.28 2.95
CA THR A 276 -6.41 2.23 1.75
C THR A 276 -6.34 3.55 1.01
N GLN A 277 -6.02 3.49 -0.28
CA GLN A 277 -5.92 4.68 -1.11
C GLN A 277 -7.30 5.24 -1.47
N GLY A 278 -8.28 4.35 -1.64
CA GLY A 278 -9.59 4.75 -2.11
C GLY A 278 -9.56 5.40 -3.50
N PHE A 279 -10.53 6.27 -3.74
CA PHE A 279 -10.61 7.07 -4.94
C PHE A 279 -11.03 8.49 -4.59
N GLU A 280 -10.25 9.49 -5.00
CA GLU A 280 -10.50 10.91 -4.71
C GLU A 280 -10.82 11.21 -3.23
N GLY A 281 -10.08 10.60 -2.32
CA GLY A 281 -10.29 10.72 -0.88
C GLY A 281 -11.48 9.93 -0.32
N LYS A 282 -12.24 9.23 -1.16
CA LYS A 282 -13.27 8.30 -0.71
C LYS A 282 -12.58 6.98 -0.33
N ASN A 283 -12.90 6.44 0.82
CA ASN A 283 -12.23 5.27 1.39
C ASN A 283 -10.70 5.43 1.61
N ALA A 284 -10.20 6.67 1.59
CA ALA A 284 -8.82 6.97 1.92
C ALA A 284 -8.61 7.00 3.44
N GLY A 285 -7.67 6.22 3.95
CA GLY A 285 -7.41 6.12 5.38
C GLY A 285 -6.87 4.77 5.82
N ILE A 286 -7.31 4.32 6.98
CA ILE A 286 -6.90 3.04 7.57
C ILE A 286 -8.15 2.21 7.90
N GLN A 287 -8.20 1.00 7.37
CA GLN A 287 -9.11 -0.05 7.82
C GLN A 287 -8.49 -0.75 9.02
N VAL A 288 -9.23 -0.86 10.12
CA VAL A 288 -8.78 -1.57 11.31
C VAL A 288 -9.51 -2.90 11.41
N LEU A 289 -8.75 -3.98 11.40
CA LEU A 289 -9.27 -5.33 11.51
C LEU A 289 -8.88 -5.94 12.86
N ASP A 290 -9.71 -6.83 13.36
CA ASP A 290 -9.36 -7.69 14.49
C ASP A 290 -8.32 -8.72 14.06
N GLN A 291 -7.20 -8.81 14.76
CA GLN A 291 -6.12 -9.71 14.39
C GLN A 291 -6.54 -11.19 14.49
N GLY A 292 -7.33 -11.54 15.48
CA GLY A 292 -7.77 -12.93 15.71
C GLY A 292 -8.79 -13.40 14.67
N THR A 293 -9.82 -12.59 14.42
CA THR A 293 -10.95 -12.97 13.56
C THR A 293 -10.83 -12.46 12.12
N GLY A 294 -10.08 -11.40 11.89
CA GLY A 294 -10.03 -10.68 10.60
C GLY A 294 -11.22 -9.76 10.37
N GLU A 295 -12.13 -9.65 11.35
CA GLU A 295 -13.31 -8.81 11.21
C GLU A 295 -12.95 -7.32 11.18
N PHE A 296 -13.68 -6.58 10.35
CA PHE A 296 -13.62 -5.12 10.34
C PHE A 296 -14.12 -4.55 11.68
N LYS A 297 -13.34 -3.62 12.25
CA LYS A 297 -13.70 -2.96 13.51
C LYS A 297 -14.02 -1.48 13.31
N ARG A 298 -13.26 -0.77 12.52
CA ARG A 298 -13.47 0.64 12.23
C ARG A 298 -12.67 1.13 11.05
N PHE A 299 -13.02 2.31 10.56
CA PHE A 299 -12.29 3.07 9.56
C PHE A 299 -11.78 4.39 10.14
N ILE A 300 -10.49 4.65 9.99
CA ILE A 300 -9.86 5.91 10.35
C ILE A 300 -9.65 6.68 9.07
N ARG A 301 -10.49 7.67 8.82
CA ARG A 301 -10.41 8.48 7.60
C ARG A 301 -9.25 9.47 7.69
N TYR A 302 -8.36 9.43 6.70
CA TYR A 302 -7.27 10.39 6.58
C TYR A 302 -6.72 10.42 5.15
N GLY A 303 -6.35 11.62 4.69
CA GLY A 303 -5.66 11.82 3.43
C GLY A 303 -6.54 11.70 2.19
N MET A 304 -5.89 11.78 1.05
CA MET A 304 -6.50 11.65 -0.28
C MET A 304 -6.06 10.37 -0.99
N ASN A 305 -4.85 9.89 -0.67
CA ASN A 305 -4.26 8.72 -1.31
C ASN A 305 -3.15 8.14 -0.41
N PRO A 306 -3.49 7.61 0.78
CA PRO A 306 -2.49 7.00 1.67
C PRO A 306 -1.77 5.84 0.99
N THR A 307 -0.45 5.88 1.00
CA THR A 307 0.37 4.87 0.31
C THR A 307 1.15 4.00 1.25
N ASP A 308 1.65 4.56 2.34
CA ASP A 308 2.47 3.78 3.25
C ASP A 308 2.13 4.07 4.71
N MET A 309 2.45 3.10 5.56
CA MET A 309 2.13 3.16 6.96
C MET A 309 3.10 2.32 7.77
N VAL A 310 3.60 2.87 8.85
CA VAL A 310 4.34 2.10 9.86
C VAL A 310 3.63 2.15 11.20
N VAL A 311 3.64 1.04 11.92
CA VAL A 311 3.05 0.90 13.24
C VAL A 311 4.16 0.72 14.26
N ASP A 312 4.25 1.66 15.19
CA ASP A 312 5.06 1.52 16.37
C ASP A 312 4.23 0.85 17.48
N ASP A 313 4.30 -0.47 17.53
CA ASP A 313 3.57 -1.31 18.48
C ASP A 313 4.04 -1.11 19.93
N SER A 314 5.23 -0.56 20.14
CA SER A 314 5.78 -0.28 21.47
C SER A 314 5.17 0.97 22.11
N ARG A 315 4.80 1.94 21.27
CA ARG A 315 4.21 3.21 21.70
C ARG A 315 2.74 3.36 21.33
N ASP A 316 2.15 2.37 20.66
CA ASP A 316 0.79 2.41 20.12
C ASP A 316 0.57 3.64 19.21
N LEU A 317 1.53 3.89 18.31
CA LEU A 317 1.45 4.95 17.32
C LEU A 317 1.39 4.37 15.91
N ILE A 318 0.67 5.06 15.05
CA ILE A 318 0.64 4.80 13.61
C ILE A 318 1.12 6.06 12.90
N TYR A 319 2.04 5.88 11.96
CA TYR A 319 2.46 6.92 11.04
C TYR A 319 1.91 6.59 9.66
N LEU A 320 1.08 7.47 9.09
CA LEU A 320 0.43 7.26 7.81
C LEU A 320 0.87 8.33 6.81
N GLY A 321 1.50 7.91 5.73
CA GLY A 321 1.93 8.77 4.64
C GLY A 321 0.82 8.97 3.61
N ASP A 322 0.48 10.22 3.30
CA ASP A 322 -0.48 10.57 2.25
C ASP A 322 0.25 11.05 0.99
N PHE A 323 0.15 10.24 -0.05
CA PHE A 323 0.71 10.56 -1.37
C PHE A 323 -0.02 11.73 -2.05
N GLY A 324 -1.30 11.95 -1.73
CA GLY A 324 -2.13 13.00 -2.29
C GLY A 324 -2.60 12.73 -3.71
N THR A 325 -3.15 13.77 -4.33
CA THR A 325 -3.70 13.69 -5.69
C THR A 325 -2.67 14.08 -6.72
N VAL A 326 -2.50 13.25 -7.73
CA VAL A 326 -1.55 13.47 -8.84
C VAL A 326 -2.10 14.42 -9.91
N HIS A 327 -3.43 14.56 -9.96
CA HIS A 327 -4.13 15.25 -11.06
C HIS A 327 -4.82 16.57 -10.65
N ALA A 328 -4.69 16.99 -9.40
CA ALA A 328 -5.28 18.26 -8.99
C ALA A 328 -4.45 19.44 -9.50
N THR A 329 -5.15 20.49 -9.91
CA THR A 329 -4.52 21.80 -10.24
C THR A 329 -3.79 22.42 -9.04
N GLU A 330 -4.08 21.91 -7.84
CA GLU A 330 -3.35 22.18 -6.61
C GLU A 330 -2.89 20.84 -6.01
N PRO A 331 -1.59 20.62 -5.84
CA PRO A 331 -1.08 19.40 -5.22
C PRO A 331 -1.58 19.31 -3.79
N SER A 332 -2.35 18.25 -3.51
CA SER A 332 -2.76 17.89 -2.15
C SER A 332 -2.02 16.61 -1.76
N GLY A 333 -1.52 16.57 -0.54
CA GLY A 333 -0.77 15.43 -0.04
C GLY A 333 0.62 15.83 0.45
N GLY A 334 1.52 14.87 0.51
CA GLY A 334 2.85 15.10 1.05
C GLY A 334 2.85 15.30 2.55
N THR A 335 1.87 14.70 3.26
CA THR A 335 1.74 14.77 4.72
C THR A 335 1.92 13.41 5.37
N VAL A 336 2.44 13.40 6.59
CA VAL A 336 2.45 12.23 7.47
C VAL A 336 1.56 12.52 8.68
N ALA A 337 0.56 11.70 8.91
CA ALA A 337 -0.23 11.73 10.13
C ALA A 337 0.42 10.90 11.22
N VAL A 338 0.37 11.41 12.45
CA VAL A 338 0.66 10.66 13.68
C VAL A 338 -0.68 10.33 14.33
N ILE A 339 -0.98 9.05 14.46
CA ILE A 339 -2.29 8.57 14.89
C ILE A 339 -2.11 7.69 16.13
N ASP A 340 -2.96 7.88 17.11
CA ASP A 340 -3.05 6.98 18.26
C ASP A 340 -3.70 5.66 17.81
N ALA A 341 -2.99 4.55 17.95
CA ALA A 341 -3.45 3.24 17.49
C ALA A 341 -4.65 2.72 18.28
N ARG A 342 -4.83 3.16 19.53
CA ARG A 342 -5.94 2.73 20.39
C ARG A 342 -7.23 3.45 20.01
N SER A 343 -7.19 4.78 20.01
CA SER A 343 -8.36 5.62 19.76
C SER A 343 -8.61 5.88 18.27
N GLY A 344 -7.58 5.79 17.42
CA GLY A 344 -7.65 6.22 16.03
C GLY A 344 -7.66 7.74 15.84
N ALA A 345 -7.40 8.49 16.92
CA ALA A 345 -7.33 9.94 16.84
C ALA A 345 -6.04 10.38 16.13
N VAL A 346 -6.15 11.34 15.23
CA VAL A 346 -4.99 12.01 14.64
C VAL A 346 -4.43 12.97 15.69
N LEU A 347 -3.24 12.68 16.19
CA LEU A 347 -2.57 13.47 17.23
C LEU A 347 -1.84 14.68 16.63
N GLY A 348 -1.45 14.58 15.38
CA GLY A 348 -0.80 15.64 14.64
C GLY A 348 -0.46 15.21 13.23
N GLN A 349 0.00 16.15 12.42
CA GLN A 349 0.44 15.87 11.06
C GLN A 349 1.62 16.75 10.67
N VAL A 350 2.47 16.23 9.79
CA VAL A 350 3.65 16.93 9.29
C VAL A 350 3.58 17.01 7.78
N ARG A 351 3.70 18.18 7.20
CA ARG A 351 3.89 18.31 5.76
C ARG A 351 5.37 18.14 5.45
N VAL A 352 5.72 17.12 4.70
CA VAL A 352 7.10 16.74 4.40
C VAL A 352 7.46 16.92 2.93
N SER A 353 6.45 17.02 2.06
CA SER A 353 6.62 17.19 0.62
C SER A 353 5.58 18.13 0.04
N SER A 354 5.85 18.67 -1.13
CA SER A 354 4.86 19.39 -1.91
C SER A 354 3.96 18.46 -2.74
N THR A 355 4.36 17.19 -2.92
CA THR A 355 3.70 16.30 -3.87
C THR A 355 3.50 14.89 -3.36
N ARG A 356 4.56 14.10 -3.14
CA ARG A 356 4.44 12.64 -3.05
C ARG A 356 5.32 12.06 -1.97
N ILE A 357 4.70 11.48 -0.94
CA ILE A 357 5.39 10.60 0.00
C ILE A 357 5.31 9.18 -0.54
N ASN A 358 6.40 8.43 -0.45
CA ASN A 358 6.38 7.05 -0.91
C ASN A 358 6.40 6.07 0.27
N HIS A 359 7.51 5.98 0.98
CA HIS A 359 7.66 5.02 2.06
C HIS A 359 8.16 5.65 3.36
N LEU A 360 7.80 4.97 4.45
CA LEU A 360 8.18 5.30 5.81
C LEU A 360 8.98 4.14 6.41
N THR A 361 9.98 4.47 7.23
CA THR A 361 10.75 3.46 7.95
C THR A 361 10.87 3.84 9.42
N LEU A 362 10.39 2.96 10.29
CA LEU A 362 10.51 3.12 11.74
C LEU A 362 11.94 2.81 12.17
N LEU A 363 12.57 3.74 12.86
CA LEU A 363 13.91 3.58 13.44
C LEU A 363 13.84 3.04 14.88
N PRO A 364 14.93 2.44 15.38
CA PRO A 364 14.95 1.89 16.75
C PRO A 364 14.71 2.92 17.85
N ASP A 365 15.02 4.19 17.60
CA ASP A 365 14.76 5.29 18.54
C ASP A 365 13.29 5.74 18.54
N GLY A 366 12.45 5.08 17.75
CA GLY A 366 11.03 5.37 17.60
C GLY A 366 10.74 6.56 16.68
N SER A 367 11.74 7.16 16.08
CA SER A 367 11.54 8.13 15.01
C SER A 367 11.22 7.42 13.68
N VAL A 368 10.68 8.18 12.74
CA VAL A 368 10.32 7.65 11.42
C VAL A 368 11.04 8.46 10.35
N THR A 369 11.70 7.77 9.44
CA THR A 369 12.18 8.39 8.20
C THR A 369 11.11 8.31 7.13
N VAL A 370 10.98 9.39 6.37
CA VAL A 370 10.00 9.57 5.31
C VAL A 370 10.72 9.91 4.03
N LEU A 371 10.40 9.19 2.99
CA LEU A 371 10.98 9.35 1.67
C LEU A 371 10.02 10.09 0.75
N ASP A 372 10.48 11.17 0.17
CA ASP A 372 9.74 11.92 -0.83
C ASP A 372 10.11 11.42 -2.23
N LYS A 373 9.17 10.75 -2.88
CA LYS A 373 9.28 10.36 -4.28
C LYS A 373 8.97 11.56 -5.17
N ALA A 374 9.54 12.72 -4.89
CA ALA A 374 9.33 13.90 -5.69
C ALA A 374 9.81 13.65 -7.13
N GLY A 375 9.08 14.14 -8.05
CA GLY A 375 9.38 14.07 -9.45
C GLY A 375 8.39 13.23 -10.21
N ASP A 376 7.89 13.85 -11.24
CA ASP A 376 7.24 13.11 -12.29
C ASP A 376 8.23 12.10 -12.82
N TYR A 377 7.78 10.86 -12.91
CA TYR A 377 8.42 9.94 -13.82
C TYR A 377 8.47 10.62 -15.17
N PRO A 378 9.64 10.93 -15.72
CA PRO A 378 9.66 11.49 -17.06
C PRO A 378 9.02 10.45 -17.98
N ASN A 379 7.77 10.66 -18.34
CA ASN A 379 7.02 10.02 -19.42
C ASN A 379 7.24 8.51 -19.67
N VAL A 380 7.38 7.71 -18.63
CA VAL A 380 7.61 6.27 -18.76
C VAL A 380 6.50 5.42 -18.21
N THR A 381 5.45 6.00 -17.76
CA THR A 381 4.27 5.22 -17.45
C THR A 381 3.51 4.99 -18.76
N VAL A 382 3.45 3.73 -19.13
CA VAL A 382 2.33 3.27 -19.91
C VAL A 382 1.16 3.32 -18.94
N ASP A 383 0.62 4.50 -18.72
CA ASP A 383 -0.55 4.69 -17.88
C ASP A 383 -1.72 4.12 -18.64
N PHE A 384 -2.12 2.92 -18.24
CA PHE A 384 -3.42 2.41 -18.59
C PHE A 384 -4.43 3.22 -17.79
N HIS A 385 -5.08 4.15 -18.44
CA HIS A 385 -6.19 4.85 -17.85
C HIS A 385 -7.45 4.00 -18.07
N ILE A 386 -7.96 3.44 -17.00
CA ILE A 386 -9.27 2.80 -17.00
C ILE A 386 -10.21 3.79 -16.36
N ASP A 387 -11.25 4.20 -17.10
CA ASP A 387 -12.30 4.98 -16.52
C ASP A 387 -12.99 4.17 -15.42
N ALA A 388 -12.81 4.59 -14.18
CA ALA A 388 -13.32 3.88 -13.01
C ALA A 388 -14.86 3.86 -12.94
N LEU A 389 -15.54 4.76 -13.69
CA LEU A 389 -16.99 4.86 -13.71
C LEU A 389 -17.59 4.00 -14.81
N THR A 390 -16.96 3.97 -15.99
CA THR A 390 -17.49 3.26 -17.16
C THR A 390 -16.82 1.91 -17.37
N GLY A 391 -15.64 1.70 -16.79
CA GLY A 391 -14.81 0.53 -17.07
C GLY A 391 -14.24 0.53 -18.49
N GLU A 392 -14.33 1.65 -19.20
CA GLU A 392 -13.77 1.79 -20.53
C GLU A 392 -12.25 1.99 -20.47
N PHE A 393 -11.58 1.36 -21.38
CA PHE A 393 -10.13 1.39 -21.51
C PHE A 393 -9.75 2.51 -22.48
N SER A 394 -8.99 3.49 -22.00
CA SER A 394 -8.38 4.47 -22.88
C SER A 394 -6.86 4.37 -22.78
N SER A 395 -6.18 4.30 -23.92
CA SER A 395 -4.73 4.44 -23.93
C SER A 395 -4.40 5.91 -23.66
N ALA A 396 -3.83 6.18 -22.51
CA ALA A 396 -3.52 7.54 -22.05
C ALA A 396 -2.36 8.22 -22.81
N ASN A 397 -2.00 7.74 -23.98
CA ASN A 397 -0.89 8.30 -24.74
C ASN A 397 -1.17 9.68 -25.34
N GLU A 398 -2.40 10.18 -25.28
CA GLU A 398 -2.72 11.48 -25.89
C GLU A 398 -2.76 12.64 -24.88
N ASP A 399 -2.99 12.39 -23.60
CA ASP A 399 -3.13 13.47 -22.62
C ASP A 399 -1.88 13.76 -21.76
N VAL A 400 -0.88 12.91 -21.79
CA VAL A 400 0.37 13.13 -21.03
C VAL A 400 1.25 14.22 -21.68
N HIS A 401 0.90 14.64 -22.87
CA HIS A 401 1.62 15.72 -23.57
C HIS A 401 1.09 17.12 -23.28
N SER A 402 0.06 17.28 -22.51
CA SER A 402 -0.34 18.61 -22.02
C SER A 402 0.56 19.02 -20.85
N GLY A 403 1.76 19.30 -21.17
CA GLY A 403 2.82 20.07 -20.63
C GLY A 403 2.64 20.75 -19.26
N VAL A 404 2.43 19.99 -18.19
CA VAL A 404 2.81 20.49 -16.88
C VAL A 404 3.98 19.63 -16.42
N SER A 405 5.18 19.98 -16.89
CA SER A 405 6.39 19.54 -16.21
C SER A 405 6.39 20.20 -14.84
N VAL A 406 5.94 19.46 -13.84
CA VAL A 406 6.20 19.85 -12.44
C VAL A 406 7.73 19.82 -12.32
N PRO A 407 8.38 20.93 -11.93
CA PRO A 407 9.81 20.90 -11.71
C PRO A 407 10.14 19.76 -10.76
N ILE A 408 11.17 18.97 -11.06
CA ILE A 408 11.70 17.98 -10.15
C ILE A 408 12.12 18.75 -8.91
N HIS A 409 11.27 18.78 -7.92
CA HIS A 409 11.62 19.32 -6.63
C HIS A 409 12.56 18.32 -5.95
N ALA A 410 13.53 18.84 -5.24
CA ALA A 410 14.51 18.03 -4.56
C ALA A 410 13.81 16.98 -3.71
N ASP A 411 14.09 15.72 -3.99
CA ASP A 411 13.68 14.61 -3.18
C ASP A 411 14.16 14.87 -1.75
N ALA A 412 13.27 14.78 -0.80
CA ALA A 412 13.57 15.15 0.57
C ALA A 412 13.53 13.93 1.48
N LEU A 413 14.62 13.72 2.18
CA LEU A 413 14.67 12.76 3.28
C LEU A 413 14.28 13.48 4.57
N THR A 414 13.20 13.05 5.20
CA THR A 414 12.68 13.65 6.44
C THR A 414 12.73 12.66 7.58
N LYS A 415 13.12 13.12 8.77
CA LYS A 415 13.01 12.38 10.03
C LYS A 415 11.98 13.04 10.92
N ILE A 416 10.98 12.26 11.35
CA ILE A 416 9.94 12.70 12.28
C ILE A 416 10.20 12.04 13.63
N THR A 417 10.26 12.84 14.69
CA THR A 417 10.38 12.38 16.07
C THR A 417 9.15 12.82 16.85
N VAL A 418 8.54 11.90 17.57
CA VAL A 418 7.33 12.15 18.36
C VAL A 418 7.65 11.96 19.84
N HIS A 419 7.35 12.98 20.62
CA HIS A 419 7.53 13.00 22.08
C HIS A 419 6.17 13.00 22.75
N ASP A 420 5.91 12.05 23.63
CA ASP A 420 4.72 12.06 24.48
C ASP A 420 4.82 13.21 25.49
N THR A 421 3.80 14.05 25.53
CA THR A 421 3.70 15.16 26.49
C THR A 421 2.64 14.91 27.56
N GLY A 422 2.11 13.68 27.61
CA GLY A 422 1.11 13.25 28.55
C GLY A 422 -0.31 13.30 28.01
N THR A 423 -1.27 13.61 28.87
CA THR A 423 -2.67 13.72 28.48
C THR A 423 -3.15 15.16 28.60
N GLN A 424 -4.00 15.56 27.68
CA GLN A 424 -4.62 16.88 27.62
C GLN A 424 -6.16 16.72 27.64
N PRO A 425 -6.91 17.72 28.11
CA PRO A 425 -8.33 17.75 27.95
C PRO A 425 -8.72 17.68 26.46
N GLY A 426 -9.61 16.78 26.15
CA GLY A 426 -10.19 16.62 24.82
C GLY A 426 -11.66 16.99 24.80
N HIS A 427 -12.31 16.63 23.72
CA HIS A 427 -13.75 16.64 23.63
C HIS A 427 -14.27 15.29 23.15
N VAL A 428 -15.46 14.94 23.57
CA VAL A 428 -16.10 13.71 23.10
C VAL A 428 -16.68 13.95 21.72
N GLU A 429 -16.21 13.19 20.76
CA GLU A 429 -16.73 13.15 19.41
C GLU A 429 -17.44 11.81 19.19
N SER A 430 -18.71 11.87 18.77
CA SER A 430 -19.44 10.69 18.34
C SER A 430 -19.17 10.47 16.86
N ARG A 431 -18.63 9.31 16.54
CA ARG A 431 -18.41 8.87 15.16
C ARG A 431 -19.21 7.62 14.90
N SER A 432 -19.85 7.57 13.74
CA SER A 432 -20.43 6.32 13.26
C SER A 432 -19.31 5.31 13.09
N ALA A 433 -19.47 4.13 13.67
CA ALA A 433 -18.57 3.00 13.42
C ALA A 433 -18.67 2.50 11.96
N GLY A 434 -19.57 3.07 11.18
CA GLY A 434 -19.96 2.57 9.88
C GLY A 434 -20.97 1.42 10.01
N ILE A 435 -21.61 1.09 8.90
CA ILE A 435 -22.42 -0.13 8.83
C ILE A 435 -21.44 -1.29 8.66
N PRO A 436 -21.42 -2.29 9.55
CA PRO A 436 -20.56 -3.44 9.38
C PRO A 436 -20.82 -4.10 8.02
N PHE A 437 -19.75 -4.44 7.32
CA PHE A 437 -19.84 -5.21 6.09
C PHE A 437 -19.62 -6.69 6.40
N THR A 438 -20.39 -7.53 5.73
CA THR A 438 -20.15 -8.96 5.65
C THR A 438 -19.55 -9.29 4.27
N THR A 439 -18.63 -10.23 4.24
CA THR A 439 -17.96 -10.66 3.00
C THR A 439 -18.02 -12.16 2.87
N ALA A 440 -18.13 -12.63 1.63
CA ALA A 440 -18.01 -14.03 1.29
C ALA A 440 -17.14 -14.20 0.03
N ASN A 441 -16.55 -15.39 -0.10
CA ASN A 441 -15.75 -15.77 -1.22
C ASN A 441 -16.41 -16.91 -1.99
N SER A 442 -16.28 -16.87 -3.31
CA SER A 442 -16.48 -18.06 -4.13
C SER A 442 -15.32 -19.05 -3.96
N GLU A 443 -15.47 -20.27 -4.47
CA GLU A 443 -14.42 -21.30 -4.40
C GLU A 443 -13.11 -20.87 -5.08
N ASP A 444 -13.18 -20.02 -6.08
CA ASP A 444 -12.01 -19.47 -6.78
C ASP A 444 -11.43 -18.20 -6.15
N GLY A 445 -12.01 -17.72 -5.04
CA GLY A 445 -11.57 -16.55 -4.31
C GLY A 445 -12.18 -15.22 -4.79
N SER A 446 -13.16 -15.21 -5.72
CA SER A 446 -13.93 -14.00 -6.04
C SER A 446 -14.74 -13.56 -4.82
N THR A 447 -14.84 -12.25 -4.60
CA THR A 447 -15.42 -11.72 -3.36
C THR A 447 -16.79 -11.08 -3.58
N LEU A 448 -17.69 -11.24 -2.63
CA LEU A 448 -18.91 -10.46 -2.47
C LEU A 448 -18.88 -9.75 -1.11
N GLY A 449 -19.08 -8.46 -1.13
CA GLY A 449 -19.28 -7.63 0.06
C GLY A 449 -20.66 -7.00 0.07
N ALA A 450 -21.33 -7.02 1.22
CA ALA A 450 -22.62 -6.38 1.45
C ALA A 450 -22.69 -5.81 2.87
N PRO A 451 -23.56 -4.81 3.16
CA PRO A 451 -23.85 -4.43 4.53
C PRO A 451 -24.32 -5.63 5.35
N ALA A 452 -23.81 -5.77 6.58
CA ALA A 452 -24.24 -6.85 7.47
C ALA A 452 -25.71 -6.69 7.93
N THR A 453 -26.20 -5.45 7.91
CA THR A 453 -27.59 -5.12 8.22
C THR A 453 -28.23 -4.37 7.06
N VAL A 454 -29.50 -4.64 6.81
CA VAL A 454 -30.29 -4.03 5.72
C VAL A 454 -31.62 -3.54 6.24
N VAL A 455 -32.17 -2.48 5.63
CA VAL A 455 -33.48 -1.92 5.98
C VAL A 455 -34.46 -2.20 4.84
N PRO A 456 -35.68 -2.68 5.12
CA PRO A 456 -36.67 -2.94 4.09
C PRO A 456 -36.96 -1.73 3.20
N GLY A 457 -36.94 -1.93 1.89
CA GLY A 457 -37.21 -0.88 0.91
C GLY A 457 -36.05 0.06 0.60
N GLU A 458 -34.92 -0.05 1.26
CA GLU A 458 -33.73 0.72 0.95
C GLU A 458 -32.89 0.08 -0.17
N SER A 459 -32.06 0.89 -0.80
CA SER A 459 -31.00 0.40 -1.68
C SER A 459 -29.74 0.16 -0.89
N VAL A 460 -29.10 -0.97 -1.14
CA VAL A 460 -27.81 -1.33 -0.56
C VAL A 460 -26.77 -1.47 -1.66
N GLU A 461 -25.55 -1.06 -1.36
CA GLU A 461 -24.41 -1.28 -2.24
C GLU A 461 -23.84 -2.69 -2.04
N LEU A 462 -23.64 -3.38 -3.14
CA LEU A 462 -22.92 -4.64 -3.22
C LEU A 462 -21.62 -4.41 -3.98
N SER A 463 -20.53 -4.95 -3.49
CA SER A 463 -19.20 -4.79 -4.09
C SER A 463 -18.42 -6.09 -4.10
N GLY A 464 -17.40 -6.16 -4.93
CA GLY A 464 -16.47 -7.28 -4.95
C GLY A 464 -15.45 -7.22 -6.07
N VAL A 465 -14.51 -8.14 -6.01
CA VAL A 465 -13.42 -8.26 -6.99
C VAL A 465 -13.25 -9.70 -7.46
N GLY A 466 -12.60 -9.86 -8.60
CA GLY A 466 -12.22 -11.17 -9.11
C GLY A 466 -13.26 -11.87 -9.98
N TRP A 467 -14.33 -11.22 -10.33
CA TRP A 467 -15.40 -11.79 -11.13
C TRP A 467 -15.10 -11.65 -12.63
N SER A 468 -14.75 -12.75 -13.28
CA SER A 468 -14.39 -12.75 -14.68
C SER A 468 -15.08 -13.89 -15.43
N ALA A 469 -15.56 -13.60 -16.64
CA ALA A 469 -16.25 -14.56 -17.49
C ALA A 469 -15.32 -15.37 -18.40
N SER A 470 -14.11 -14.90 -18.66
CA SER A 470 -13.18 -15.60 -19.53
C SER A 470 -11.73 -15.12 -19.32
N GLU A 471 -10.78 -15.97 -19.69
CA GLU A 471 -9.36 -15.63 -19.76
C GLU A 471 -8.97 -14.88 -21.04
N LYS A 472 -9.94 -14.50 -21.87
CA LYS A 472 -9.63 -13.76 -23.08
C LYS A 472 -8.97 -12.44 -22.71
N LYS A 473 -7.81 -12.21 -23.31
CA LYS A 473 -7.17 -10.90 -23.24
C LYS A 473 -8.10 -9.85 -23.80
N HIS A 474 -8.19 -8.73 -23.12
CA HIS A 474 -8.81 -7.56 -23.71
C HIS A 474 -8.03 -7.18 -24.97
N PRO A 475 -8.68 -6.91 -26.12
CA PRO A 475 -8.00 -6.69 -27.40
C PRO A 475 -6.99 -5.55 -27.39
N ASP A 476 -7.21 -4.55 -26.54
CA ASP A 476 -6.38 -3.34 -26.45
C ASP A 476 -5.21 -3.45 -25.45
N VAL A 477 -5.05 -4.61 -24.79
CA VAL A 477 -3.97 -4.83 -23.83
C VAL A 477 -2.72 -5.33 -24.53
N PRO A 478 -1.58 -4.67 -24.35
CA PRO A 478 -0.31 -5.14 -24.87
C PRO A 478 -0.05 -6.60 -24.53
N ALA A 479 0.54 -7.33 -25.47
CA ALA A 479 0.76 -8.79 -25.36
C ALA A 479 1.54 -9.23 -24.11
N HIS A 480 2.26 -8.32 -23.47
CA HIS A 480 3.09 -8.58 -22.31
C HIS A 480 2.36 -8.38 -20.97
N PHE A 481 1.13 -7.88 -20.96
CA PHE A 481 0.33 -7.89 -19.74
C PHE A 481 -0.39 -9.22 -19.63
N PRO A 482 -0.12 -10.02 -18.60
CA PRO A 482 -0.87 -11.24 -18.40
C PRO A 482 -2.32 -10.92 -18.06
N GLY A 483 -3.21 -11.24 -19.01
CA GLY A 483 -4.59 -11.55 -18.71
C GLY A 483 -5.49 -10.48 -18.10
N LEU A 484 -5.74 -9.35 -18.78
CA LEU A 484 -7.00 -8.65 -18.54
C LEU A 484 -8.14 -9.59 -18.92
N LYS A 485 -8.97 -9.90 -17.94
CA LYS A 485 -10.08 -10.81 -18.10
C LYS A 485 -11.32 -10.03 -18.56
N VAL A 486 -12.15 -10.66 -19.36
CA VAL A 486 -13.43 -10.07 -19.76
C VAL A 486 -14.35 -9.98 -18.54
N PRO A 487 -15.07 -8.86 -18.32
CA PRO A 487 -16.03 -8.74 -17.23
C PRO A 487 -17.10 -9.84 -17.28
N ALA A 488 -17.40 -10.41 -16.13
CA ALA A 488 -18.44 -11.42 -16.01
C ALA A 488 -19.83 -10.79 -16.09
N ARG A 489 -20.77 -11.53 -16.65
CA ARG A 489 -22.18 -11.28 -16.44
C ARG A 489 -22.55 -11.83 -15.06
N LEU A 490 -23.11 -10.98 -14.23
CA LEU A 490 -23.38 -11.25 -12.83
C LEU A 490 -24.88 -11.20 -12.56
N THR A 491 -25.34 -12.10 -11.71
CA THR A 491 -26.73 -12.19 -11.26
C THR A 491 -26.77 -12.06 -9.74
N VAL A 492 -27.53 -11.08 -9.24
CA VAL A 492 -27.84 -10.94 -7.82
C VAL A 492 -29.09 -11.76 -7.50
N LYS A 493 -29.01 -12.57 -6.46
CA LYS A 493 -30.13 -13.34 -5.93
C LYS A 493 -30.38 -13.01 -4.48
N PHE A 494 -31.66 -12.91 -4.10
CA PHE A 494 -32.11 -12.87 -2.72
C PHE A 494 -32.81 -14.21 -2.41
N ASP A 495 -32.36 -14.92 -1.39
CA ASP A 495 -32.85 -16.23 -1.00
C ASP A 495 -32.99 -17.21 -2.18
N GLY A 496 -32.07 -17.11 -3.13
CA GLY A 496 -32.05 -17.94 -4.33
C GLY A 496 -32.86 -17.41 -5.52
N GLU A 497 -33.67 -16.38 -5.36
CA GLU A 497 -34.44 -15.76 -6.43
C GLU A 497 -33.66 -14.61 -7.09
N SER A 498 -33.60 -14.61 -8.43
CA SER A 498 -32.87 -13.58 -9.19
C SER A 498 -33.60 -12.23 -9.12
N VAL A 499 -32.90 -11.19 -8.68
CA VAL A 499 -33.46 -9.84 -8.53
C VAL A 499 -32.83 -8.81 -9.46
N ALA A 500 -31.60 -9.03 -9.90
CA ALA A 500 -30.90 -8.11 -10.82
C ALA A 500 -29.82 -8.84 -11.62
N GLU A 501 -29.54 -8.30 -12.80
CA GLU A 501 -28.41 -8.73 -13.64
C GLU A 501 -27.59 -7.50 -14.06
N PHE A 502 -26.27 -7.64 -14.11
CA PHE A 502 -25.36 -6.60 -14.57
C PHE A 502 -24.06 -7.22 -15.09
N THR A 503 -23.21 -6.40 -15.68
CA THR A 503 -21.87 -6.82 -16.10
C THR A 503 -20.85 -6.21 -15.16
N GLY A 504 -19.93 -7.01 -14.64
CA GLY A 504 -18.79 -6.53 -13.86
C GLY A 504 -17.95 -5.55 -14.66
N LYS A 505 -17.29 -4.65 -13.98
CA LYS A 505 -16.35 -3.71 -14.59
C LYS A 505 -14.94 -4.29 -14.56
N GLN A 506 -14.12 -3.83 -15.49
CA GLN A 506 -12.72 -4.18 -15.50
C GLN A 506 -11.90 -3.09 -14.84
N LEU A 507 -11.03 -3.46 -13.92
CA LEU A 507 -10.08 -2.55 -13.32
C LEU A 507 -8.68 -3.17 -13.35
N ALA A 508 -7.74 -2.46 -13.92
CA ALA A 508 -6.35 -2.83 -14.07
C ALA A 508 -6.17 -4.25 -14.64
N LEU A 509 -6.17 -5.28 -13.86
CA LEU A 509 -5.85 -6.64 -14.29
C LEU A 509 -6.84 -7.67 -13.77
N ASP A 510 -7.88 -7.23 -13.07
CA ASP A 510 -8.95 -8.09 -12.60
C ASP A 510 -10.31 -7.40 -12.72
N THR A 511 -11.38 -8.17 -12.63
CA THR A 511 -12.74 -7.64 -12.71
C THR A 511 -13.29 -7.35 -11.33
N TYR A 512 -13.90 -6.21 -11.20
CA TYR A 512 -14.62 -5.81 -10.00
C TYR A 512 -16.06 -5.44 -10.35
N PHE A 513 -16.89 -5.35 -9.34
CA PHE A 513 -18.20 -4.77 -9.46
C PHE A 513 -18.53 -3.85 -8.29
N VAL A 514 -19.43 -2.92 -8.58
CA VAL A 514 -20.27 -2.25 -7.61
C VAL A 514 -21.63 -2.12 -8.24
N THR A 515 -22.62 -2.48 -7.49
CA THR A 515 -24.01 -2.36 -7.91
C THR A 515 -24.89 -2.03 -6.72
N GLU A 516 -26.06 -1.50 -6.99
CA GLU A 516 -27.10 -1.30 -6.00
C GLU A 516 -28.16 -2.39 -6.15
N ALA A 517 -28.64 -2.89 -5.02
CA ALA A 517 -29.76 -3.80 -4.97
C ALA A 517 -30.83 -3.24 -4.02
N HIS A 518 -32.10 -3.31 -4.43
CA HIS A 518 -33.22 -2.89 -3.62
C HIS A 518 -33.66 -4.02 -2.70
N ILE A 519 -33.61 -3.75 -1.39
CA ILE A 519 -34.08 -4.69 -0.39
C ILE A 519 -35.62 -4.77 -0.44
N PRO A 520 -36.20 -6.00 -0.49
CA PRO A 520 -37.64 -6.17 -0.51
C PRO A 520 -38.34 -5.48 0.68
N GLN A 521 -39.47 -4.83 0.40
CA GLN A 521 -40.23 -4.10 1.43
C GLN A 521 -40.97 -5.04 2.41
N ASP A 522 -41.14 -6.28 2.02
CA ASP A 522 -41.82 -7.31 2.80
C ASP A 522 -40.90 -8.08 3.76
N TRP A 523 -39.60 -7.86 3.70
CA TRP A 523 -38.68 -8.37 4.71
C TRP A 523 -38.96 -7.73 6.08
N GLN A 524 -38.95 -8.52 7.15
CA GLN A 524 -39.29 -8.04 8.47
C GLN A 524 -38.07 -7.87 9.35
N PRO A 525 -37.99 -6.80 10.15
CA PRO A 525 -36.92 -6.65 11.15
C PRO A 525 -36.78 -7.86 12.04
N GLY A 526 -35.52 -8.31 12.22
CA GLY A 526 -35.19 -9.53 12.96
C GLY A 526 -35.06 -10.80 12.10
N GLU A 527 -35.40 -10.74 10.82
CA GLU A 527 -35.15 -11.83 9.88
C GLU A 527 -33.72 -11.83 9.36
N GLU A 528 -33.24 -13.00 8.96
CA GLU A 528 -31.98 -13.18 8.24
C GLU A 528 -32.29 -13.64 6.82
N HIS A 529 -31.64 -13.02 5.86
CA HIS A 529 -31.77 -13.33 4.45
C HIS A 529 -30.41 -13.50 3.80
N THR A 530 -30.37 -14.18 2.66
CA THR A 530 -29.14 -14.38 1.89
C THR A 530 -29.10 -13.49 0.65
N ILE A 531 -27.94 -12.92 0.42
CA ILE A 531 -27.61 -12.25 -0.84
C ILE A 531 -26.52 -13.07 -1.51
N THR A 532 -26.83 -13.58 -2.70
CA THR A 532 -25.89 -14.36 -3.51
C THR A 532 -25.57 -13.62 -4.78
N LEU A 533 -24.30 -13.57 -5.14
CA LEU A 533 -23.82 -13.16 -6.44
C LEU A 533 -23.35 -14.39 -7.21
N GLU A 534 -23.79 -14.52 -8.45
CA GLU A 534 -23.40 -15.62 -9.32
C GLU A 534 -22.91 -15.10 -10.67
N SER A 535 -21.92 -15.78 -11.25
CA SER A 535 -21.56 -15.69 -12.66
C SER A 535 -21.88 -16.99 -13.39
N GLU A 536 -22.21 -16.89 -14.67
CA GLU A 536 -22.37 -18.06 -15.53
C GLU A 536 -21.02 -18.69 -15.84
N ALA A 537 -21.02 -20.03 -16.01
CA ALA A 537 -19.86 -20.73 -16.56
C ALA A 537 -19.66 -20.36 -18.03
N THR A 538 -18.40 -20.23 -18.41
CA THR A 538 -17.98 -20.10 -19.80
C THR A 538 -17.14 -21.31 -20.20
N ASP A 539 -16.70 -21.39 -21.46
CA ASP A 539 -15.84 -22.49 -21.95
C ASP A 539 -14.50 -22.58 -21.19
N SER A 540 -14.08 -21.47 -20.57
CA SER A 540 -12.76 -21.35 -19.92
C SER A 540 -12.81 -21.00 -18.43
N THR A 541 -13.99 -20.65 -17.92
CA THR A 541 -14.15 -20.23 -16.52
C THR A 541 -15.36 -20.95 -15.91
N PRO A 542 -15.23 -21.63 -14.76
CA PRO A 542 -16.37 -22.23 -14.08
C PRO A 542 -17.35 -21.15 -13.60
N ALA A 543 -18.58 -21.54 -13.32
CA ALA A 543 -19.52 -20.69 -12.63
C ALA A 543 -18.95 -20.32 -11.24
N GLN A 544 -19.12 -19.07 -10.88
CA GLN A 544 -18.67 -18.54 -9.59
C GLN A 544 -19.89 -18.16 -8.76
N ALA A 545 -19.87 -18.41 -7.48
CA ALA A 545 -20.93 -18.00 -6.57
C ALA A 545 -20.36 -17.64 -5.19
N ALA A 546 -20.84 -16.54 -4.64
CA ALA A 546 -20.54 -16.13 -3.27
C ALA A 546 -21.84 -15.69 -2.59
N THR A 547 -22.04 -16.08 -1.34
CA THR A 547 -23.26 -15.79 -0.58
C THR A 547 -22.92 -15.17 0.75
N VAL A 548 -23.56 -14.07 1.07
CA VAL A 548 -23.52 -13.43 2.39
C VAL A 548 -24.89 -13.55 3.07
N THR A 549 -24.89 -13.59 4.39
CA THR A 549 -26.10 -13.46 5.20
C THR A 549 -26.20 -12.04 5.74
N VAL A 550 -27.36 -11.43 5.63
CA VAL A 550 -27.66 -10.08 6.09
C VAL A 550 -28.81 -10.14 7.10
N GLN A 551 -28.75 -9.28 8.12
CA GLN A 551 -29.80 -9.15 9.10
C GLN A 551 -30.69 -7.95 8.78
N VAL A 552 -32.01 -8.15 8.81
CA VAL A 552 -32.98 -7.07 8.61
C VAL A 552 -33.14 -6.27 9.89
N VAL A 553 -33.06 -4.95 9.82
CA VAL A 553 -33.21 -4.02 10.94
C VAL A 553 -34.26 -2.95 10.63
N GLU A 554 -34.83 -2.33 11.67
CA GLU A 554 -35.80 -1.24 11.50
C GLU A 554 -35.13 0.03 10.96
N SER A 555 -33.90 0.27 11.36
CA SER A 555 -33.09 1.41 10.93
C SER A 555 -31.61 1.07 11.06
N HIS A 556 -30.80 1.68 10.23
CA HIS A 556 -29.34 1.62 10.42
C HIS A 556 -28.93 2.48 11.62
N ASP A 557 -29.11 1.97 12.81
CA ASP A 557 -28.40 2.47 13.96
C ASP A 557 -26.94 2.05 13.84
N SER A 558 -26.16 2.82 13.06
CA SER A 558 -24.71 2.68 13.12
C SER A 558 -24.31 2.89 14.58
N PRO A 559 -23.67 1.91 15.22
CA PRO A 559 -23.23 2.10 16.59
C PRO A 559 -22.39 3.37 16.65
N GLN A 560 -22.83 4.32 17.47
CA GLN A 560 -22.08 5.55 17.69
C GLN A 560 -20.98 5.22 18.68
N MET A 561 -19.75 5.26 18.21
CA MET A 561 -18.59 5.12 19.08
C MET A 561 -18.17 6.51 19.55
N GLN A 562 -18.01 6.66 20.85
CA GLN A 562 -17.54 7.90 21.44
C GLN A 562 -16.02 7.85 21.58
N TYR A 563 -15.37 8.86 21.05
CA TYR A 563 -13.92 9.03 21.13
C TYR A 563 -13.60 10.31 21.87
N CYS A 564 -12.60 10.25 22.73
CA CYS A 564 -11.98 11.45 23.22
C CYS A 564 -10.91 11.87 22.20
N VAL A 565 -11.15 12.97 21.54
CA VAL A 565 -10.27 13.45 20.48
C VAL A 565 -9.66 14.79 20.83
N PRO A 566 -8.44 15.10 20.34
CA PRO A 566 -7.89 16.44 20.41
C PRO A 566 -8.81 17.43 19.67
N PRO A 567 -8.76 18.70 20.01
CA PRO A 567 -9.28 19.73 19.11
C PRO A 567 -8.69 19.52 17.72
N ALA A 568 -9.50 19.71 16.69
CA ALA A 568 -9.03 19.54 15.32
C ALA A 568 -7.69 20.26 15.13
N PRO A 569 -6.67 19.63 14.53
CA PRO A 569 -5.39 20.27 14.29
C PRO A 569 -5.64 21.53 13.47
N THR A 570 -5.33 22.67 14.08
CA THR A 570 -5.57 23.98 13.46
C THR A 570 -4.51 24.29 12.40
N GLU A 571 -3.37 23.60 12.43
CA GLU A 571 -2.28 23.83 11.49
C GLU A 571 -1.51 22.55 11.19
N THR A 572 -1.13 22.39 9.93
CA THR A 572 -0.08 21.45 9.50
C THR A 572 1.25 22.03 9.97
N ILE A 573 2.07 21.25 10.64
CA ILE A 573 3.42 21.68 11.03
C ILE A 573 4.25 21.78 9.75
N PRO A 574 4.63 22.99 9.29
CA PRO A 574 5.44 23.08 8.08
C PRO A 574 6.85 22.60 8.38
N VAL A 575 7.32 21.63 7.65
CA VAL A 575 8.75 21.36 7.58
C VAL A 575 9.37 22.48 6.75
N GLN A 576 10.27 23.25 7.32
CA GLN A 576 11.06 24.19 6.56
C GLN A 576 12.05 23.41 5.72
N LEU A 577 11.76 23.34 4.42
CA LEU A 577 12.72 22.85 3.45
C LEU A 577 13.90 23.82 3.40
N PRO A 578 15.14 23.39 3.69
CA PRO A 578 16.28 24.11 3.19
C PRO A 578 16.30 23.87 1.69
N PHE A 579 15.63 24.73 0.96
CA PHE A 579 15.59 24.68 -0.49
C PHE A 579 16.99 25.02 -1.00
N VAL A 580 17.81 24.02 -1.15
CA VAL A 580 18.90 24.06 -2.13
C VAL A 580 18.32 23.39 -3.36
N GLY A 581 17.71 24.17 -4.21
CA GLY A 581 17.30 23.66 -5.51
C GLY A 581 18.47 22.90 -6.10
N TYR A 582 18.26 21.68 -6.57
CA TYR A 582 19.21 21.10 -7.51
C TYR A 582 19.44 22.16 -8.58
N PRO A 583 20.67 22.51 -8.91
CA PRO A 583 20.90 23.15 -10.18
C PRO A 583 20.15 22.26 -11.18
N PRO A 584 19.31 22.82 -12.04
CA PRO A 584 18.62 22.03 -13.05
C PRO A 584 19.66 21.10 -13.60
N VAL A 585 19.43 19.79 -13.50
CA VAL A 585 20.35 18.81 -14.08
C VAL A 585 20.46 19.26 -15.52
N GLY A 586 21.61 19.86 -15.85
CA GLY A 586 21.76 20.65 -17.06
C GLY A 586 21.43 19.81 -18.27
N GLY A 587 20.34 20.02 -18.82
CA GLY A 587 19.82 19.29 -19.92
C GLY A 587 18.45 19.86 -20.21
N GLY A 588 18.43 20.89 -20.88
CA GLY A 588 17.37 21.44 -21.62
C GLY A 588 16.14 20.56 -21.68
N VAL A 589 15.28 20.72 -20.69
CA VAL A 589 13.89 20.74 -21.05
C VAL A 589 13.80 21.91 -21.99
N SER A 590 13.62 21.58 -23.22
CA SER A 590 13.36 22.50 -24.27
C SER A 590 12.41 23.57 -23.76
N GLU A 591 12.95 24.73 -23.54
CA GLU A 591 12.28 25.89 -24.01
C GLU A 591 11.73 25.63 -25.38
N THR A 592 10.63 26.17 -25.59
CA THR A 592 9.84 26.38 -26.78
C THR A 592 8.60 25.52 -26.83
N VAL A 593 7.62 25.99 -26.09
CA VAL A 593 6.38 26.28 -26.79
C VAL A 593 6.39 27.79 -26.98
N GLY A 594 7.01 28.22 -28.03
CA GLY A 594 6.78 29.50 -28.61
C GLY A 594 5.87 29.33 -29.79
N GLU A 595 4.77 30.14 -29.77
CA GLU A 595 3.82 30.47 -30.82
C GLU A 595 2.93 29.38 -31.35
#